data_10969c568d651da8acbc150c5b76f4f8
#
_entry.id   10969c568d651da8acbc150c5b76f4f8
#
_cell.length_a   1.000
_cell.length_b   1.000
_cell.length_c   1.000
_cell.angle_alpha   90.00
_cell.angle_beta   90.00
_cell.angle_gamma   90.00
#
_symmetry.space_group_name_H-M   'P 1'
#
loop_
_entity.id
_entity.type
_entity.pdbx_description
1 polymer ?
#
loop_
_entity_poly.entity_id
_entity_poly.type
_entity_poly.pdbx_seq_one_letter_code
_entity_poly.pdbx_strand_id
1 'polypeptide(L)'
;MKQELKNAYEKISTGTELRAGLIEIKNLLKEEKNRRELAYQLGGDFKVLTRCLSDGDPKVRKNAALVLGAMESDDLVRVLLNAYKKEDTLFVKSAYLKALLDLDYEEELPYLKERLQELDQEPVTEANQKHIREEAGMLQQLISQKEKRKKHTFDGFDRQVEVILLTNREQREATRNQLKEEKVTMLAGGMRFFTCDLEAILPIRTWRELLFPVKGLKTVSGTPENVASQLAVPVLEQLKSLHTGGGAFYFRTELKSPTAPEKKASWVKVFSAALEKASGRELVNSTSDYEVELRLIEGKNGGFVPLLKLFTLKDGRFSYRKESYAAAMAPVQAALLMELARPWFVE
;
A
#
# COMPACT_ATOMS: atom_id res chain seq x y z
N MET A 1 7.11 23.38 35.82
CA MET A 1 7.03 21.93 35.45
C MET A 1 6.09 21.24 36.41
N LYS A 2 5.17 20.41 35.90
CA LYS A 2 4.34 19.59 36.81
C LYS A 2 5.28 18.73 37.67
N GLN A 3 4.94 18.52 38.91
CA GLN A 3 5.80 17.79 39.88
C GLN A 3 6.15 16.39 39.36
N GLU A 4 5.20 15.74 38.67
CA GLU A 4 5.40 14.41 38.07
C GLU A 4 6.51 14.38 37.00
N LEU A 5 6.54 15.38 36.11
CA LEU A 5 7.57 15.48 35.06
C LEU A 5 8.95 15.75 35.67
N LYS A 6 9.01 16.56 36.70
CA LYS A 6 10.24 16.83 37.46
C LYS A 6 10.78 15.56 38.11
N ASN A 7 9.92 14.83 38.82
CA ASN A 7 10.30 13.58 39.48
C ASN A 7 10.80 12.53 38.46
N ALA A 8 10.09 12.38 37.33
CA ALA A 8 10.49 11.45 36.27
C ALA A 8 11.84 11.85 35.63
N TYR A 9 12.08 13.15 35.44
CA TYR A 9 13.36 13.66 34.94
C TYR A 9 14.51 13.44 35.95
N GLU A 10 14.26 13.63 37.23
CA GLU A 10 15.27 13.38 38.29
C GLU A 10 15.71 11.92 38.30
N LYS A 11 14.82 10.96 38.14
CA LYS A 11 15.16 9.53 38.01
C LYS A 11 16.14 9.27 36.87
N ILE A 12 15.97 9.96 35.73
CA ILE A 12 16.85 9.78 34.57
C ILE A 12 18.17 10.51 34.78
N SER A 13 18.14 11.74 35.32
CA SER A 13 19.35 12.56 35.52
C SER A 13 20.30 11.94 36.53
N THR A 14 19.77 11.34 37.59
CA THR A 14 20.54 10.63 38.62
C THR A 14 20.95 9.23 38.24
N GLY A 15 20.30 8.65 37.24
CA GLY A 15 20.57 7.27 36.80
C GLY A 15 20.00 6.18 37.71
N THR A 16 19.15 6.53 38.69
CA THR A 16 18.67 5.59 39.71
C THR A 16 17.57 4.64 39.18
N GLU A 17 16.64 5.16 38.38
CA GLU A 17 15.52 4.38 37.83
C GLU A 17 15.26 4.74 36.36
N LEU A 18 16.29 4.56 35.49
CA LEU A 18 16.25 5.00 34.09
C LEU A 18 15.03 4.52 33.34
N ARG A 19 14.73 3.21 33.42
CA ARG A 19 13.61 2.63 32.70
C ARG A 19 12.26 3.18 33.16
N ALA A 20 12.03 3.29 34.46
CA ALA A 20 10.78 3.81 35.03
C ALA A 20 10.60 5.28 34.63
N GLY A 21 11.64 6.11 34.83
CA GLY A 21 11.62 7.52 34.47
C GLY A 21 11.35 7.77 32.99
N LEU A 22 11.97 6.99 32.07
CA LEU A 22 11.72 7.08 30.62
C LEU A 22 10.28 6.69 30.26
N ILE A 23 9.70 5.68 30.89
CA ILE A 23 8.29 5.29 30.67
C ILE A 23 7.35 6.39 31.15
N GLU A 24 7.60 6.96 32.33
CA GLU A 24 6.81 8.06 32.87
C GLU A 24 6.88 9.30 31.96
N ILE A 25 8.09 9.73 31.56
CA ILE A 25 8.27 10.85 30.62
C ILE A 25 7.54 10.59 29.31
N LYS A 26 7.72 9.44 28.68
CA LYS A 26 7.04 9.08 27.43
C LYS A 26 5.52 9.24 27.52
N ASN A 27 4.93 8.86 28.65
CA ASN A 27 3.48 9.00 28.85
C ASN A 27 3.07 10.46 29.06
N LEU A 28 3.87 11.24 29.76
CA LEU A 28 3.62 12.67 30.02
C LEU A 28 3.79 13.52 28.76
N LEU A 29 4.70 13.14 27.83
CA LEU A 29 4.94 13.86 26.57
C LEU A 29 3.79 13.77 25.56
N LYS A 30 2.77 12.96 25.81
CA LYS A 30 1.52 12.98 25.00
C LYS A 30 0.81 14.33 25.08
N GLU A 31 1.01 15.08 26.17
CA GLU A 31 0.54 16.45 26.30
C GLU A 31 1.62 17.43 25.78
N GLU A 32 1.30 18.21 24.76
CA GLU A 32 2.20 19.21 24.15
C GLU A 32 2.82 20.17 25.19
N LYS A 33 2.05 20.57 26.19
CA LYS A 33 2.54 21.43 27.28
C LYS A 33 3.73 20.82 28.02
N ASN A 34 3.68 19.51 28.31
CA ASN A 34 4.78 18.84 29.01
C ASN A 34 6.02 18.73 28.14
N ARG A 35 5.84 18.57 26.81
CA ARG A 35 6.93 18.54 25.83
C ARG A 35 7.69 19.87 25.81
N ARG A 36 6.96 20.98 25.69
CA ARG A 36 7.56 22.33 25.73
C ARG A 36 8.30 22.59 27.03
N GLU A 37 7.73 22.13 28.12
CA GLU A 37 8.32 22.33 29.45
C GLU A 37 9.61 21.52 29.64
N LEU A 38 9.63 20.26 29.17
CA LEU A 38 10.84 19.43 29.17
C LEU A 38 11.93 20.02 28.26
N ALA A 39 11.55 20.45 27.05
CA ALA A 39 12.48 21.09 26.12
C ALA A 39 13.13 22.34 26.71
N TYR A 40 12.34 23.19 27.40
CA TYR A 40 12.85 24.35 28.08
C TYR A 40 13.85 23.98 29.19
N GLN A 41 13.55 22.95 29.98
CA GLN A 41 14.45 22.49 31.07
C GLN A 41 15.76 21.89 30.52
N LEU A 42 15.69 21.19 29.39
CA LEU A 42 16.88 20.64 28.73
C LEU A 42 17.74 21.73 28.08
N GLY A 43 17.18 22.91 27.80
CA GLY A 43 17.89 24.02 27.18
C GLY A 43 18.46 23.71 25.81
N GLY A 44 17.86 22.74 25.11
CA GLY A 44 18.33 22.21 23.82
C GLY A 44 19.46 21.17 23.94
N ASP A 45 19.93 20.84 25.13
CA ASP A 45 20.94 19.81 25.36
C ASP A 45 20.28 18.49 25.77
N PHE A 46 20.17 17.57 24.82
CA PHE A 46 19.55 16.23 24.99
C PHE A 46 20.51 15.20 25.61
N LYS A 47 21.71 15.56 26.05
CA LYS A 47 22.74 14.60 26.53
C LYS A 47 22.23 13.65 27.61
N VAL A 48 21.41 14.14 28.53
CA VAL A 48 20.81 13.31 29.59
C VAL A 48 19.93 12.18 29.03
N LEU A 49 19.25 12.43 27.95
CA LEU A 49 18.39 11.43 27.26
C LEU A 49 19.19 10.58 26.26
N THR A 50 20.09 11.21 25.48
CA THR A 50 20.85 10.51 24.43
C THR A 50 21.85 9.51 24.99
N ARG A 51 22.43 9.75 26.19
CA ARG A 51 23.27 8.76 26.87
C ARG A 51 22.54 7.43 27.13
N CYS A 52 21.22 7.47 27.34
CA CYS A 52 20.40 6.28 27.56
C CYS A 52 20.28 5.40 26.30
N LEU A 53 20.63 5.90 25.11
CA LEU A 53 20.68 5.10 23.87
C LEU A 53 21.85 4.11 23.85
N SER A 54 22.83 4.29 24.74
CA SER A 54 23.98 3.39 24.91
C SER A 54 23.91 2.56 26.21
N ASP A 55 22.76 2.54 26.88
CA ASP A 55 22.57 1.77 28.11
C ASP A 55 22.63 0.27 27.87
N GLY A 56 23.11 -0.49 28.86
CA GLY A 56 23.19 -1.96 28.78
C GLY A 56 21.81 -2.65 28.67
N ASP A 57 20.75 -2.06 29.26
CA ASP A 57 19.39 -2.60 29.17
C ASP A 57 18.73 -2.20 27.84
N PRO A 58 18.39 -3.15 26.95
CA PRO A 58 17.69 -2.86 25.70
C PRO A 58 16.34 -2.14 25.89
N LYS A 59 15.68 -2.36 27.02
CA LYS A 59 14.40 -1.70 27.33
C LYS A 59 14.59 -0.23 27.69
N VAL A 60 15.74 0.13 28.27
CA VAL A 60 16.14 1.54 28.48
C VAL A 60 16.37 2.20 27.13
N ARG A 61 17.21 1.59 26.26
CA ARG A 61 17.48 2.11 24.91
C ARG A 61 16.21 2.34 24.11
N LYS A 62 15.31 1.33 24.10
CA LYS A 62 14.00 1.42 23.45
C LYS A 62 13.16 2.62 23.92
N ASN A 63 13.04 2.80 25.25
CA ASN A 63 12.23 3.90 25.77
C ASN A 63 12.90 5.25 25.57
N ALA A 64 14.22 5.32 25.64
CA ALA A 64 14.99 6.53 25.32
C ALA A 64 14.76 6.99 23.88
N ALA A 65 14.82 6.08 22.91
CA ALA A 65 14.52 6.38 21.51
C ALA A 65 13.11 6.98 21.34
N LEU A 66 12.10 6.36 21.97
CA LEU A 66 10.71 6.85 21.90
C LEU A 66 10.51 8.21 22.60
N VAL A 67 11.22 8.47 23.68
CA VAL A 67 11.19 9.79 24.36
C VAL A 67 11.83 10.85 23.48
N LEU A 68 12.98 10.55 22.87
CA LEU A 68 13.69 11.47 21.98
C LEU A 68 12.85 11.79 20.72
N GLY A 69 12.19 10.79 20.11
CA GLY A 69 11.27 11.04 19.01
C GLY A 69 10.10 11.95 19.40
N ALA A 70 9.55 11.77 20.62
CA ALA A 70 8.46 12.60 21.12
C ALA A 70 8.88 14.05 21.43
N MET A 71 10.16 14.37 21.42
CA MET A 71 10.64 15.76 21.54
C MET A 71 10.49 16.58 20.24
N GLU A 72 10.27 15.93 19.10
CA GLU A 72 10.04 16.54 17.79
C GLU A 72 11.15 17.55 17.39
N SER A 73 12.41 17.21 17.68
CA SER A 73 13.58 18.00 17.28
C SER A 73 14.36 17.30 16.18
N ASP A 74 14.51 17.94 15.03
CA ASP A 74 15.18 17.38 13.87
C ASP A 74 16.68 17.13 14.09
N ASP A 75 17.30 17.84 15.04
CA ASP A 75 18.70 17.61 15.48
C ASP A 75 18.91 16.17 16.00
N LEU A 76 17.83 15.50 16.43
CA LEU A 76 17.87 14.14 16.95
C LEU A 76 17.88 13.06 15.86
N VAL A 77 17.57 13.38 14.61
CA VAL A 77 17.52 12.42 13.50
C VAL A 77 18.82 11.64 13.36
N ARG A 78 19.96 12.35 13.26
CA ARG A 78 21.28 11.72 13.13
C ARG A 78 21.67 10.92 14.36
N VAL A 79 21.28 11.37 15.53
CA VAL A 79 21.57 10.68 16.81
C VAL A 79 20.80 9.35 16.86
N LEU A 80 19.50 9.37 16.53
CA LEU A 80 18.64 8.20 16.51
C LEU A 80 19.09 7.18 15.46
N LEU A 81 19.44 7.64 14.24
CA LEU A 81 19.91 6.77 13.17
C LEU A 81 21.28 6.17 13.49
N ASN A 82 22.20 6.91 14.08
CA ASN A 82 23.48 6.36 14.49
C ASN A 82 23.34 5.29 15.59
N ALA A 83 22.37 5.46 16.50
CA ALA A 83 22.05 4.45 17.49
C ALA A 83 21.36 3.24 16.85
N TYR A 84 20.43 3.43 15.91
CA TYR A 84 19.79 2.37 15.14
C TYR A 84 20.80 1.51 14.38
N LYS A 85 21.79 2.13 13.71
CA LYS A 85 22.85 1.42 12.96
C LYS A 85 23.70 0.51 13.84
N LYS A 86 23.88 0.89 15.12
CA LYS A 86 24.67 0.14 16.12
C LYS A 86 23.85 -0.83 16.96
N GLU A 87 22.54 -0.85 16.81
CA GLU A 87 21.66 -1.66 17.64
C GLU A 87 21.63 -3.12 17.13
N ASP A 88 21.99 -4.06 17.97
CA ASP A 88 21.96 -5.49 17.66
C ASP A 88 20.68 -6.18 18.14
N THR A 89 19.96 -5.56 19.07
CA THR A 89 18.74 -6.13 19.65
C THR A 89 17.53 -5.86 18.77
N LEU A 90 17.07 -6.87 18.05
CA LEU A 90 16.04 -6.76 17.02
C LEU A 90 14.76 -6.03 17.47
N PHE A 91 14.24 -6.31 18.67
CA PHE A 91 13.01 -5.69 19.16
C PHE A 91 13.15 -4.20 19.49
N VAL A 92 14.39 -3.68 19.54
CA VAL A 92 14.67 -2.25 19.80
C VAL A 92 14.72 -1.47 18.49
N LYS A 93 15.19 -2.08 17.40
CA LYS A 93 15.36 -1.42 16.09
C LYS A 93 14.10 -0.68 15.62
N SER A 94 12.95 -1.33 15.67
CA SER A 94 11.68 -0.70 15.28
C SER A 94 11.30 0.55 16.10
N ALA A 95 11.80 0.66 17.33
CA ALA A 95 11.54 1.84 18.18
C ALA A 95 12.34 3.07 17.76
N TYR A 96 13.57 2.89 17.28
CA TYR A 96 14.35 4.00 16.68
C TYR A 96 13.66 4.53 15.43
N LEU A 97 13.23 3.64 14.54
CA LEU A 97 12.51 4.03 13.32
C LEU A 97 11.19 4.72 13.65
N LYS A 98 10.46 4.21 14.66
CA LYS A 98 9.23 4.85 15.13
C LYS A 98 9.47 6.27 15.66
N ALA A 99 10.61 6.51 16.28
CA ALA A 99 11.00 7.82 16.79
C ALA A 99 11.25 8.87 15.69
N LEU A 100 11.47 8.43 14.44
CA LEU A 100 11.68 9.33 13.29
C LEU A 100 10.38 9.81 12.64
N LEU A 101 9.21 9.22 12.94
CA LEU A 101 7.96 9.46 12.20
C LEU A 101 7.56 10.94 12.11
N ASP A 102 7.81 11.70 13.18
CA ASP A 102 7.42 13.11 13.32
C ASP A 102 8.61 14.06 13.13
N LEU A 103 9.76 13.56 12.63
CA LEU A 103 10.97 14.34 12.39
C LEU A 103 11.24 14.54 10.89
N ASP A 104 12.17 15.45 10.56
CA ASP A 104 12.61 15.61 9.17
C ASP A 104 13.84 14.75 8.85
N TYR A 105 13.60 13.56 8.29
CA TYR A 105 14.59 12.56 7.88
C TYR A 105 14.73 12.42 6.37
N GLU A 106 14.30 13.40 5.58
CA GLU A 106 14.27 13.29 4.11
C GLU A 106 15.65 12.97 3.51
N GLU A 107 16.72 13.55 4.07
CA GLU A 107 18.10 13.28 3.65
C GLU A 107 18.53 11.82 3.85
N GLU A 108 17.91 11.10 4.78
CA GLU A 108 18.24 9.72 5.14
C GLU A 108 17.44 8.66 4.36
N LEU A 109 16.52 9.07 3.49
CA LEU A 109 15.71 8.16 2.68
C LEU A 109 16.51 7.13 1.88
N PRO A 110 17.66 7.48 1.26
CA PRO A 110 18.48 6.50 0.55
C PRO A 110 18.92 5.34 1.46
N TYR A 111 19.41 5.66 2.66
CA TYR A 111 19.81 4.66 3.65
C TYR A 111 18.62 3.78 4.12
N LEU A 112 17.46 4.39 4.40
CA LEU A 112 16.28 3.62 4.83
C LEU A 112 15.82 2.64 3.76
N LYS A 113 15.92 3.00 2.47
CA LYS A 113 15.62 2.12 1.34
C LYS A 113 16.60 0.98 1.21
N GLU A 114 17.90 1.28 1.29
CA GLU A 114 18.96 0.28 1.27
C GLU A 114 18.77 -0.74 2.40
N ARG A 115 18.53 -0.25 3.64
CA ARG A 115 18.27 -1.12 4.78
C ARG A 115 17.05 -2.03 4.58
N LEU A 116 16.00 -1.51 3.98
CA LEU A 116 14.80 -2.29 3.68
C LEU A 116 15.11 -3.42 2.67
N GLN A 117 15.94 -3.16 1.66
CA GLN A 117 16.39 -4.18 0.71
C GLN A 117 17.27 -5.24 1.36
N GLU A 118 18.18 -4.83 2.26
CA GLU A 118 19.00 -5.76 3.06
C GLU A 118 18.12 -6.68 3.89
N LEU A 119 17.10 -6.14 4.57
CA LEU A 119 16.18 -6.90 5.40
C LEU A 119 15.41 -7.97 4.60
N ASP A 120 15.11 -7.71 3.33
CA ASP A 120 14.47 -8.68 2.44
C ASP A 120 15.38 -9.88 2.12
N GLN A 121 16.70 -9.73 2.27
CA GLN A 121 17.71 -10.76 2.06
C GLN A 121 18.05 -11.52 3.36
N GLU A 122 17.70 -10.97 4.53
CA GLU A 122 18.02 -11.60 5.81
C GLU A 122 17.29 -12.94 6.00
N PRO A 123 17.97 -13.98 6.49
CA PRO A 123 17.34 -15.27 6.75
C PRO A 123 16.29 -15.14 7.86
N VAL A 124 15.07 -15.54 7.55
CA VAL A 124 13.93 -15.49 8.47
C VAL A 124 13.85 -16.79 9.26
N THR A 125 13.86 -16.68 10.59
CA THR A 125 13.68 -17.79 11.55
C THR A 125 12.44 -17.51 12.42
N GLU A 126 11.95 -18.51 13.15
CA GLU A 126 10.82 -18.31 14.09
C GLU A 126 11.14 -17.24 15.15
N ALA A 127 12.41 -17.15 15.58
CA ALA A 127 12.84 -16.22 16.61
C ALA A 127 12.90 -14.76 16.14
N ASN A 128 13.27 -14.51 14.88
CA ASN A 128 13.48 -13.15 14.34
C ASN A 128 12.32 -12.64 13.47
N GLN A 129 11.45 -13.52 12.95
CA GLN A 129 10.40 -13.20 11.98
C GLN A 129 9.52 -12.01 12.41
N LYS A 130 9.12 -11.98 13.68
CA LYS A 130 8.29 -10.91 14.21
C LYS A 130 9.00 -9.57 14.14
N HIS A 131 10.27 -9.53 14.53
CA HIS A 131 11.06 -8.31 14.64
C HIS A 131 11.49 -7.79 13.27
N ILE A 132 11.86 -8.69 12.35
CA ILE A 132 12.12 -8.32 10.94
C ILE A 132 10.86 -7.69 10.32
N ARG A 133 9.68 -8.25 10.55
CA ARG A 133 8.42 -7.68 10.06
C ARG A 133 8.11 -6.30 10.67
N GLU A 134 8.38 -6.13 11.97
CA GLU A 134 8.18 -4.84 12.65
C GLU A 134 9.15 -3.78 12.09
N GLU A 135 10.43 -4.12 11.90
CA GLU A 135 11.44 -3.23 11.34
C GLU A 135 11.10 -2.87 9.89
N ALA A 136 10.82 -3.86 9.05
CA ALA A 136 10.44 -3.63 7.65
C ALA A 136 9.17 -2.77 7.52
N GLY A 137 8.16 -3.03 8.35
CA GLY A 137 6.93 -2.24 8.36
C GLY A 137 7.17 -0.77 8.71
N MET A 138 8.05 -0.49 9.67
CA MET A 138 8.42 0.89 10.03
C MET A 138 9.23 1.57 8.93
N LEU A 139 10.19 0.87 8.31
CA LEU A 139 10.94 1.40 7.16
C LEU A 139 10.00 1.75 6.00
N GLN A 140 9.07 0.86 5.66
CA GLN A 140 8.06 1.13 4.63
C GLN A 140 7.21 2.35 4.95
N GLN A 141 6.79 2.49 6.21
CA GLN A 141 5.99 3.64 6.65
C GLN A 141 6.78 4.94 6.48
N LEU A 142 8.03 5.00 6.94
CA LEU A 142 8.90 6.16 6.80
C LEU A 142 9.13 6.53 5.33
N ILE A 143 9.49 5.55 4.50
CA ILE A 143 9.74 5.76 3.07
C ILE A 143 8.47 6.31 2.39
N SER A 144 7.32 5.68 2.62
CA SER A 144 6.06 6.10 1.98
C SER A 144 5.56 7.46 2.46
N GLN A 145 5.90 7.89 3.68
CA GLN A 145 5.50 9.19 4.23
C GLN A 145 6.23 10.36 3.53
N LYS A 146 7.49 10.18 3.18
CA LYS A 146 8.33 11.24 2.56
C LYS A 146 8.40 11.14 1.03
N GLU A 147 8.18 9.98 0.46
CA GLU A 147 8.15 9.84 -1.00
C GLU A 147 6.92 10.54 -1.59
N LYS A 148 7.16 11.54 -2.42
CA LYS A 148 6.14 12.07 -3.33
C LYS A 148 5.81 10.97 -4.34
N ARG A 149 4.64 10.34 -4.20
CA ARG A 149 4.17 9.31 -5.12
C ARG A 149 4.16 9.87 -6.54
N LYS A 150 4.97 9.28 -7.40
CA LYS A 150 4.92 9.55 -8.83
C LYS A 150 3.70 8.80 -9.36
N LYS A 151 2.78 9.51 -10.01
CA LYS A 151 1.62 8.90 -10.65
C LYS A 151 2.03 8.44 -12.05
N HIS A 152 1.62 7.23 -12.40
CA HIS A 152 1.77 6.73 -13.76
C HIS A 152 0.64 7.26 -14.64
N THR A 153 0.95 7.45 -15.92
CA THR A 153 -0.05 7.80 -16.93
C THR A 153 -0.27 6.61 -17.85
N PHE A 154 -1.52 6.21 -18.05
CA PHE A 154 -1.87 5.16 -19.00
C PHE A 154 -1.57 5.62 -20.42
N ASP A 155 -0.85 4.78 -21.18
CA ASP A 155 -0.36 5.05 -22.54
C ASP A 155 -0.53 3.82 -23.46
N GLY A 156 -1.50 2.98 -23.17
CA GLY A 156 -1.73 1.73 -23.90
C GLY A 156 -2.92 1.76 -24.86
N PHE A 157 -3.35 2.94 -25.34
CA PHE A 157 -4.57 3.07 -26.13
C PHE A 157 -4.52 2.37 -27.50
N ASP A 158 -3.40 2.41 -28.15
CA ASP A 158 -3.11 1.84 -29.49
C ASP A 158 -2.39 0.49 -29.43
N ARG A 159 -2.16 -0.05 -28.25
CA ARG A 159 -1.49 -1.34 -28.06
C ARG A 159 -2.47 -2.49 -28.13
N GLN A 160 -2.03 -3.62 -28.69
CA GLN A 160 -2.83 -4.83 -28.65
C GLN A 160 -2.92 -5.37 -27.22
N VAL A 161 -4.11 -5.30 -26.65
CA VAL A 161 -4.41 -5.76 -25.29
C VAL A 161 -5.57 -6.74 -25.29
N GLU A 162 -5.53 -7.69 -24.37
CA GLU A 162 -6.66 -8.54 -24.05
C GLU A 162 -7.49 -7.87 -22.95
N VAL A 163 -8.80 -7.78 -23.17
CA VAL A 163 -9.72 -7.14 -22.23
C VAL A 163 -10.92 -8.04 -21.90
N ILE A 164 -11.43 -7.83 -20.70
CA ILE A 164 -12.72 -8.37 -20.26
C ILE A 164 -13.62 -7.19 -19.92
N LEU A 165 -14.75 -7.09 -20.62
CA LEU A 165 -15.84 -6.19 -20.25
C LEU A 165 -16.85 -6.96 -19.40
N LEU A 166 -17.03 -6.57 -18.15
CA LEU A 166 -18.10 -7.09 -17.31
C LEU A 166 -19.40 -6.33 -17.60
N THR A 167 -20.48 -7.07 -17.77
CA THR A 167 -21.84 -6.55 -18.05
C THR A 167 -22.85 -7.15 -17.09
N ASN A 168 -24.08 -6.72 -17.17
CA ASN A 168 -25.21 -7.47 -16.63
C ASN A 168 -25.46 -8.72 -17.48
N ARG A 169 -25.71 -9.87 -16.82
CA ARG A 169 -25.72 -11.19 -17.44
C ARG A 169 -26.63 -11.31 -18.65
N GLU A 170 -27.84 -10.74 -18.56
CA GLU A 170 -28.88 -10.85 -19.60
C GLU A 170 -28.76 -9.75 -20.67
N GLN A 171 -27.86 -8.80 -20.52
CA GLN A 171 -27.76 -7.60 -21.34
C GLN A 171 -26.42 -7.50 -22.10
N ARG A 172 -25.72 -8.63 -22.23
CA ARG A 172 -24.42 -8.70 -22.91
C ARG A 172 -24.50 -8.30 -24.38
N GLU A 173 -25.56 -8.66 -25.04
CA GLU A 173 -25.77 -8.39 -26.47
C GLU A 173 -25.83 -6.88 -26.74
N ALA A 174 -26.45 -6.10 -25.86
CA ALA A 174 -26.50 -4.64 -26.00
C ALA A 174 -25.09 -4.00 -26.00
N THR A 175 -24.14 -4.59 -25.26
CA THR A 175 -22.74 -4.17 -25.31
C THR A 175 -22.03 -4.74 -26.52
N ARG A 176 -22.28 -6.04 -26.85
CA ARG A 176 -21.66 -6.71 -28.00
C ARG A 176 -21.94 -5.98 -29.31
N ASN A 177 -23.17 -5.54 -29.52
CA ASN A 177 -23.63 -4.85 -30.76
C ASN A 177 -22.95 -3.46 -30.94
N GLN A 178 -22.33 -2.91 -29.91
CA GLN A 178 -21.59 -1.65 -30.00
C GLN A 178 -20.09 -1.84 -30.25
N LEU A 179 -19.59 -3.09 -30.13
CA LEU A 179 -18.19 -3.40 -30.38
C LEU A 179 -17.95 -3.65 -31.88
N LYS A 180 -16.82 -3.16 -32.36
CA LYS A 180 -16.34 -3.37 -33.74
C LYS A 180 -15.56 -4.67 -33.89
N GLU A 181 -15.05 -5.23 -32.81
CA GLU A 181 -14.25 -6.46 -32.79
C GLU A 181 -15.07 -7.67 -33.25
N GLU A 182 -14.55 -8.38 -34.24
CA GLU A 182 -15.24 -9.56 -34.79
C GLU A 182 -15.13 -10.79 -33.87
N LYS A 183 -13.95 -11.01 -33.25
CA LYS A 183 -13.66 -12.17 -32.40
C LYS A 183 -13.89 -11.89 -30.95
N VAL A 184 -15.11 -12.05 -30.49
CA VAL A 184 -15.50 -11.84 -29.07
C VAL A 184 -15.96 -13.15 -28.47
N THR A 185 -15.34 -13.54 -27.35
CA THR A 185 -15.75 -14.70 -26.55
C THR A 185 -16.73 -14.25 -25.48
N MET A 186 -17.95 -14.74 -25.53
CA MET A 186 -18.98 -14.45 -24.54
C MET A 186 -18.72 -15.23 -23.24
N LEU A 187 -18.73 -14.53 -22.12
CA LEU A 187 -18.59 -15.08 -20.78
C LEU A 187 -19.93 -15.02 -20.03
N ALA A 188 -20.06 -15.71 -18.89
CA ALA A 188 -21.28 -15.71 -18.10
C ALA A 188 -21.72 -14.29 -17.65
N GLY A 189 -20.78 -13.41 -17.31
CA GLY A 189 -21.02 -12.04 -16.84
C GLY A 189 -20.36 -10.96 -17.69
N GLY A 190 -20.09 -11.21 -18.96
CA GLY A 190 -19.40 -10.23 -19.80
C GLY A 190 -18.87 -10.82 -21.10
N MET A 191 -17.77 -10.28 -21.59
CA MET A 191 -17.13 -10.72 -22.80
C MET A 191 -15.62 -10.49 -22.75
N ARG A 192 -14.87 -11.32 -23.50
CA ARG A 192 -13.41 -11.30 -23.59
C ARG A 192 -12.99 -11.22 -25.05
N PHE A 193 -12.06 -10.34 -25.35
CA PHE A 193 -11.54 -10.14 -26.70
C PHE A 193 -10.21 -9.41 -26.69
N PHE A 194 -9.55 -9.39 -27.85
CA PHE A 194 -8.38 -8.56 -28.10
C PHE A 194 -8.77 -7.29 -28.85
N THR A 195 -8.19 -6.18 -28.49
CA THR A 195 -8.35 -4.90 -29.19
C THR A 195 -7.02 -4.15 -29.26
N CYS A 196 -6.88 -3.30 -30.26
CA CYS A 196 -5.84 -2.27 -30.37
C CYS A 196 -6.44 -0.86 -30.39
N ASP A 197 -7.73 -0.72 -30.07
CA ASP A 197 -8.45 0.56 -30.04
C ASP A 197 -9.30 0.63 -28.76
N LEU A 198 -8.63 0.91 -27.65
CA LEU A 198 -9.33 1.12 -26.37
C LEU A 198 -10.17 2.40 -26.37
N GLU A 199 -9.79 3.40 -27.16
CA GLU A 199 -10.55 4.64 -27.27
C GLU A 199 -11.95 4.43 -27.84
N ALA A 200 -12.13 3.46 -28.73
CA ALA A 200 -13.46 3.10 -29.25
C ALA A 200 -14.34 2.38 -28.20
N ILE A 201 -13.73 1.71 -27.23
CA ILE A 201 -14.44 0.95 -26.19
C ILE A 201 -14.88 1.84 -25.03
N LEU A 202 -14.03 2.80 -24.64
CA LEU A 202 -14.26 3.67 -23.48
C LEU A 202 -15.58 4.46 -23.53
N PRO A 203 -16.09 4.94 -24.68
CA PRO A 203 -17.37 5.63 -24.76
C PRO A 203 -18.61 4.74 -24.56
N ILE A 204 -18.49 3.41 -24.74
CA ILE A 204 -19.59 2.47 -24.61
C ILE A 204 -20.09 2.45 -23.15
N ARG A 205 -21.33 2.83 -22.90
CA ARG A 205 -21.88 3.02 -21.55
C ARG A 205 -22.55 1.78 -20.96
N THR A 206 -22.66 0.69 -21.70
CA THR A 206 -23.43 -0.50 -21.29
C THR A 206 -22.62 -1.56 -20.54
N TRP A 207 -21.29 -1.44 -20.47
CA TRP A 207 -20.45 -2.31 -19.64
C TRP A 207 -20.23 -1.68 -18.23
N ARG A 208 -19.93 -2.52 -17.23
CA ARG A 208 -19.74 -2.13 -15.83
C ARG A 208 -18.28 -1.92 -15.46
N GLU A 209 -17.43 -2.85 -15.81
CA GLU A 209 -16.00 -2.82 -15.48
C GLU A 209 -15.19 -3.29 -16.68
N LEU A 210 -14.04 -2.67 -16.88
CA LEU A 210 -13.01 -3.05 -17.81
C LEU A 210 -11.85 -3.68 -17.02
N LEU A 211 -11.50 -4.91 -17.36
CA LEU A 211 -10.42 -5.67 -16.71
C LEU A 211 -9.44 -6.15 -17.77
N PHE A 212 -8.17 -6.26 -17.37
CA PHE A 212 -7.09 -6.77 -18.21
C PHE A 212 -6.60 -8.09 -17.65
N PRO A 213 -6.75 -9.22 -18.36
CA PRO A 213 -6.08 -10.47 -17.98
C PRO A 213 -4.57 -10.28 -17.87
N VAL A 214 -3.94 -10.92 -16.90
CA VAL A 214 -2.47 -10.88 -16.80
C VAL A 214 -1.89 -11.67 -17.96
N LYS A 215 -1.08 -10.99 -18.79
CA LYS A 215 -0.52 -11.57 -20.02
C LYS A 215 0.27 -12.84 -19.74
N GLY A 216 0.02 -13.87 -20.54
CA GLY A 216 0.72 -15.15 -20.43
C GLY A 216 0.23 -16.08 -19.31
N LEU A 217 -0.67 -15.62 -18.42
CA LEU A 217 -1.19 -16.42 -17.31
C LEU A 217 -2.70 -16.62 -17.41
N LYS A 218 -3.11 -17.89 -17.54
CA LYS A 218 -4.54 -18.23 -17.46
C LYS A 218 -5.00 -18.39 -16.02
N THR A 219 -4.24 -19.14 -15.24
CA THR A 219 -4.48 -19.42 -13.82
C THR A 219 -3.16 -19.53 -13.09
N VAL A 220 -3.17 -19.15 -11.82
CA VAL A 220 -2.08 -19.34 -10.85
C VAL A 220 -2.61 -20.11 -9.66
N SER A 221 -1.76 -20.84 -8.94
CA SER A 221 -2.21 -21.66 -7.81
C SER A 221 -1.08 -21.86 -6.79
N GLY A 222 -1.46 -22.25 -5.59
CA GLY A 222 -0.54 -22.53 -4.49
C GLY A 222 -0.78 -21.67 -3.27
N THR A 223 0.23 -21.58 -2.39
CA THR A 223 0.20 -20.68 -1.23
C THR A 223 0.20 -19.22 -1.69
N PRO A 224 -0.16 -18.27 -0.81
CA PRO A 224 -0.11 -16.85 -1.14
C PRO A 224 1.25 -16.41 -1.70
N GLU A 225 2.35 -16.92 -1.14
CA GLU A 225 3.72 -16.62 -1.56
C GLU A 225 4.01 -17.20 -2.96
N ASN A 226 3.57 -18.43 -3.24
CA ASN A 226 3.73 -19.06 -4.54
C ASN A 226 2.96 -18.31 -5.63
N VAL A 227 1.73 -17.89 -5.33
CA VAL A 227 0.91 -17.08 -6.24
C VAL A 227 1.57 -15.72 -6.49
N ALA A 228 2.11 -15.08 -5.45
CA ALA A 228 2.82 -13.81 -5.57
C ALA A 228 4.06 -13.92 -6.47
N SER A 229 4.87 -14.97 -6.29
CA SER A 229 6.06 -15.22 -7.12
C SER A 229 5.73 -15.45 -8.59
N GLN A 230 4.60 -16.13 -8.89
CA GLN A 230 4.14 -16.35 -10.27
C GLN A 230 3.67 -15.04 -10.94
N LEU A 231 3.17 -14.07 -10.15
CA LEU A 231 2.54 -12.85 -10.66
C LEU A 231 3.47 -11.64 -10.72
N ALA A 232 4.53 -11.60 -9.91
CA ALA A 232 5.36 -10.41 -9.76
C ALA A 232 5.90 -9.87 -11.09
N VAL A 233 6.59 -10.70 -11.85
CA VAL A 233 7.18 -10.30 -13.14
C VAL A 233 6.11 -10.03 -14.21
N PRO A 234 5.14 -10.94 -14.47
CA PRO A 234 4.13 -10.71 -15.52
C PRO A 234 3.28 -9.45 -15.28
N VAL A 235 2.88 -9.19 -14.02
CA VAL A 235 2.11 -7.99 -13.67
C VAL A 235 2.95 -6.74 -13.90
N LEU A 236 4.19 -6.72 -13.42
CA LEU A 236 5.06 -5.56 -13.53
C LEU A 236 5.39 -5.23 -14.99
N GLU A 237 5.73 -6.25 -15.81
CA GLU A 237 6.00 -6.07 -17.25
C GLU A 237 4.77 -5.53 -17.99
N GLN A 238 3.59 -6.07 -17.69
CA GLN A 238 2.35 -5.60 -18.29
C GLN A 238 2.06 -4.15 -17.91
N LEU A 239 2.20 -3.78 -16.64
CA LEU A 239 2.00 -2.40 -16.19
C LEU A 239 3.00 -1.44 -16.85
N LYS A 240 4.29 -1.78 -16.87
CA LYS A 240 5.32 -0.98 -17.55
C LYS A 240 5.06 -0.84 -19.04
N SER A 241 4.48 -1.87 -19.67
CA SER A 241 4.16 -1.82 -21.12
C SER A 241 2.97 -0.91 -21.44
N LEU A 242 2.09 -0.61 -20.48
CA LEU A 242 0.86 0.16 -20.67
C LEU A 242 0.93 1.58 -20.07
N HIS A 243 2.04 1.95 -19.44
CA HIS A 243 2.15 3.21 -18.74
C HIS A 243 3.46 3.93 -19.03
N THR A 244 3.39 5.25 -19.00
CA THR A 244 4.54 6.13 -18.88
C THR A 244 4.65 6.65 -17.45
N GLY A 245 5.85 7.07 -17.05
CA GLY A 245 6.15 7.50 -15.70
C GLY A 245 7.23 6.63 -15.06
N GLY A 246 7.46 6.79 -13.79
CA GLY A 246 8.47 6.05 -13.03
C GLY A 246 8.14 5.96 -11.56
N GLY A 247 8.85 5.08 -10.86
CA GLY A 247 8.60 4.74 -9.47
C GLY A 247 7.81 3.45 -9.35
N ALA A 248 7.43 3.10 -8.12
CA ALA A 248 6.65 1.91 -7.85
C ALA A 248 5.17 2.11 -8.23
N PHE A 249 4.54 1.07 -8.76
CA PHE A 249 3.09 1.01 -8.91
C PHE A 249 2.42 0.69 -7.59
N TYR A 250 1.46 1.49 -7.18
CA TYR A 250 0.67 1.24 -5.98
C TYR A 250 -0.55 0.38 -6.32
N PHE A 251 -0.65 -0.77 -5.65
CA PHE A 251 -1.72 -1.71 -5.90
C PHE A 251 -2.54 -2.06 -4.65
N ARG A 252 -3.77 -2.50 -4.87
CA ARG A 252 -4.54 -3.24 -3.87
C ARG A 252 -4.89 -4.63 -4.39
N THR A 253 -5.10 -5.58 -3.49
CA THR A 253 -5.55 -6.93 -3.85
C THR A 253 -7.04 -7.11 -3.56
N GLU A 254 -7.78 -7.59 -4.54
CA GLU A 254 -9.17 -8.03 -4.41
C GLU A 254 -9.26 -9.55 -4.61
N LEU A 255 -9.57 -10.30 -3.55
CA LEU A 255 -9.75 -11.75 -3.62
C LEU A 255 -11.23 -12.11 -3.73
N LYS A 256 -11.66 -12.61 -4.89
CA LYS A 256 -13.00 -13.18 -5.13
C LYS A 256 -12.96 -14.70 -4.93
N SER A 257 -13.30 -15.14 -3.72
CA SER A 257 -13.28 -16.53 -3.28
C SER A 257 -14.51 -16.83 -2.43
N PRO A 258 -15.04 -18.05 -2.40
CA PRO A 258 -16.10 -18.46 -1.48
C PRO A 258 -15.63 -18.60 -0.01
N THR A 259 -14.33 -18.52 0.23
CA THR A 259 -13.71 -18.64 1.56
C THR A 259 -14.23 -17.59 2.55
N ALA A 260 -14.25 -17.88 3.85
CA ALA A 260 -14.68 -16.97 4.91
C ALA A 260 -13.86 -15.66 4.93
N PRO A 261 -14.48 -14.51 5.28
CA PRO A 261 -13.84 -13.17 5.21
C PRO A 261 -12.52 -13.07 5.96
N GLU A 262 -12.41 -13.65 7.16
CA GLU A 262 -11.19 -13.57 7.98
C GLU A 262 -10.00 -14.31 7.32
N LYS A 263 -10.27 -15.48 6.73
CA LYS A 263 -9.27 -16.26 6.01
C LYS A 263 -8.83 -15.52 4.73
N LYS A 264 -9.75 -14.83 4.04
CA LYS A 264 -9.42 -13.95 2.91
C LYS A 264 -8.50 -12.82 3.31
N ALA A 265 -8.81 -12.12 4.40
CA ALA A 265 -8.01 -11.00 4.88
C ALA A 265 -6.59 -11.44 5.23
N SER A 266 -6.44 -12.58 5.92
CA SER A 266 -5.14 -13.16 6.23
C SER A 266 -4.37 -13.55 4.96
N TRP A 267 -5.04 -14.23 4.02
CA TRP A 267 -4.45 -14.63 2.73
C TRP A 267 -3.98 -13.42 1.92
N VAL A 268 -4.82 -12.40 1.79
CA VAL A 268 -4.50 -11.15 1.06
C VAL A 268 -3.31 -10.43 1.69
N LYS A 269 -3.25 -10.38 3.03
CA LYS A 269 -2.13 -9.74 3.73
C LYS A 269 -0.79 -10.43 3.42
N VAL A 270 -0.76 -11.76 3.48
CA VAL A 270 0.46 -12.54 3.18
C VAL A 270 0.83 -12.40 1.70
N PHE A 271 -0.15 -12.54 0.80
CA PHE A 271 0.04 -12.40 -0.64
C PHE A 271 0.60 -11.02 -1.02
N SER A 272 0.01 -9.94 -0.51
CA SER A 272 0.44 -8.59 -0.86
C SER A 272 1.86 -8.30 -0.40
N ALA A 273 2.24 -8.73 0.80
CA ALA A 273 3.61 -8.59 1.30
C ALA A 273 4.61 -9.42 0.47
N ALA A 274 4.22 -10.64 0.08
CA ALA A 274 5.05 -11.49 -0.77
C ALA A 274 5.21 -10.91 -2.19
N LEU A 275 4.16 -10.29 -2.75
CA LEU A 275 4.19 -9.66 -4.07
C LEU A 275 5.10 -8.42 -4.08
N GLU A 276 5.04 -7.59 -3.04
CA GLU A 276 5.98 -6.47 -2.87
C GLU A 276 7.43 -6.96 -2.89
N LYS A 277 7.72 -7.97 -2.10
CA LYS A 277 9.06 -8.55 -2.03
C LYS A 277 9.50 -9.16 -3.37
N ALA A 278 8.64 -9.98 -3.99
CA ALA A 278 8.94 -10.66 -5.24
C ALA A 278 9.13 -9.72 -6.44
N SER A 279 8.51 -8.53 -6.40
CA SER A 279 8.67 -7.47 -7.41
C SER A 279 9.85 -6.55 -7.14
N GLY A 280 10.69 -6.81 -6.14
CA GLY A 280 11.74 -5.87 -5.70
C GLY A 280 11.18 -4.52 -5.27
N ARG A 281 9.96 -4.50 -4.73
CA ARG A 281 9.18 -3.32 -4.32
C ARG A 281 8.83 -2.33 -5.44
N GLU A 282 8.86 -2.79 -6.67
CA GLU A 282 8.28 -2.03 -7.78
C GLU A 282 6.75 -2.10 -7.81
N LEU A 283 6.16 -3.06 -7.08
CA LEU A 283 4.74 -3.11 -6.73
C LEU A 283 4.62 -2.87 -5.21
N VAL A 284 3.89 -1.85 -4.79
CA VAL A 284 3.71 -1.48 -3.38
C VAL A 284 2.25 -1.57 -3.00
N ASN A 285 1.92 -2.32 -1.95
CA ASN A 285 0.54 -2.47 -1.50
C ASN A 285 0.03 -1.18 -0.84
N SER A 286 -1.12 -0.72 -1.28
CA SER A 286 -1.80 0.46 -0.72
C SER A 286 -3.31 0.23 -0.70
N THR A 287 -3.93 0.41 0.44
CA THR A 287 -5.38 0.24 0.61
C THR A 287 -6.20 1.47 0.27
N SER A 288 -5.60 2.65 0.32
CA SER A 288 -6.29 3.94 0.18
C SER A 288 -5.93 4.71 -1.08
N ASP A 289 -4.70 4.63 -1.54
CA ASP A 289 -4.21 5.37 -2.71
C ASP A 289 -3.45 4.41 -3.62
N TYR A 290 -4.17 3.78 -4.54
CA TYR A 290 -3.67 2.77 -5.47
C TYR A 290 -4.03 3.15 -6.90
N GLU A 291 -3.17 2.75 -7.82
CA GLU A 291 -3.32 2.94 -9.27
C GLU A 291 -3.89 1.69 -9.94
N VAL A 292 -3.69 0.53 -9.29
CA VAL A 292 -4.02 -0.79 -9.82
C VAL A 292 -4.76 -1.62 -8.78
N GLU A 293 -5.81 -2.32 -9.20
CA GLU A 293 -6.40 -3.41 -8.42
C GLU A 293 -6.00 -4.73 -9.08
N LEU A 294 -5.25 -5.55 -8.35
CA LEU A 294 -4.99 -6.93 -8.73
C LEU A 294 -6.11 -7.81 -8.19
N ARG A 295 -6.98 -8.25 -9.09
CA ARG A 295 -8.13 -9.09 -8.77
C ARG A 295 -7.81 -10.56 -9.02
N LEU A 296 -7.97 -11.37 -8.00
CA LEU A 296 -7.79 -12.81 -8.04
C LEU A 296 -9.16 -13.48 -7.92
N ILE A 297 -9.60 -14.18 -8.95
CA ILE A 297 -10.89 -14.89 -8.97
C ILE A 297 -10.63 -16.38 -8.83
N GLU A 298 -11.05 -16.97 -7.71
CA GLU A 298 -10.89 -18.41 -7.48
C GLU A 298 -11.81 -19.21 -8.40
N GLY A 299 -11.19 -20.10 -9.14
CA GLY A 299 -11.88 -21.06 -10.02
C GLY A 299 -12.28 -22.33 -9.26
N LYS A 300 -13.07 -23.17 -9.93
CA LYS A 300 -13.57 -24.45 -9.35
C LYS A 300 -12.45 -25.41 -8.92
N ASN A 301 -11.27 -25.30 -9.49
CA ASN A 301 -10.12 -26.18 -9.21
C ASN A 301 -9.15 -25.58 -8.18
N GLY A 302 -9.56 -24.53 -7.43
CA GLY A 302 -8.73 -23.90 -6.41
C GLY A 302 -7.61 -23.00 -6.95
N GLY A 303 -7.48 -22.83 -8.27
CA GLY A 303 -6.57 -21.86 -8.87
C GLY A 303 -7.23 -20.49 -9.02
N PHE A 304 -6.43 -19.43 -9.17
CA PHE A 304 -6.90 -18.06 -9.31
C PHE A 304 -6.69 -17.55 -10.73
N VAL A 305 -7.71 -16.90 -11.29
CA VAL A 305 -7.60 -16.13 -12.53
C VAL A 305 -7.15 -14.72 -12.17
N PRO A 306 -5.94 -14.27 -12.58
CA PRO A 306 -5.43 -12.95 -12.25
C PRO A 306 -5.89 -11.92 -13.28
N LEU A 307 -6.48 -10.83 -12.80
CA LEU A 307 -6.99 -9.72 -13.60
C LEU A 307 -6.50 -8.39 -13.01
N LEU A 308 -6.25 -7.40 -13.86
CA LEU A 308 -5.92 -6.03 -13.48
C LEU A 308 -7.09 -5.10 -13.77
N LYS A 309 -7.41 -4.22 -12.83
CA LYS A 309 -8.24 -3.04 -13.05
C LYS A 309 -7.36 -1.81 -12.88
N LEU A 310 -7.28 -0.99 -13.92
CA LEU A 310 -6.39 0.16 -13.97
C LEU A 310 -7.17 1.45 -13.65
N PHE A 311 -6.83 2.10 -12.54
CA PHE A 311 -7.43 3.38 -12.14
C PHE A 311 -6.72 4.57 -12.80
N THR A 312 -5.57 4.33 -13.42
CA THR A 312 -4.85 5.27 -14.29
C THR A 312 -5.59 5.50 -15.61
N LEU A 313 -6.41 4.56 -16.04
CA LEU A 313 -7.29 4.68 -17.20
C LEU A 313 -8.54 5.47 -16.80
N LYS A 314 -8.63 6.71 -17.27
CA LYS A 314 -9.74 7.60 -16.94
C LYS A 314 -11.04 7.14 -17.62
N ASP A 315 -12.03 6.80 -16.82
CA ASP A 315 -13.39 6.50 -17.27
C ASP A 315 -14.25 7.77 -17.24
N GLY A 316 -14.37 8.43 -18.38
CA GLY A 316 -15.18 9.64 -18.55
C GLY A 316 -16.62 9.41 -19.00
N ARG A 317 -17.08 8.15 -19.16
CA ARG A 317 -18.39 7.80 -19.75
C ARG A 317 -19.59 8.48 -19.10
N PHE A 318 -19.49 8.73 -17.81
CA PHE A 318 -20.58 9.29 -17.01
C PHE A 318 -20.28 10.69 -16.47
N SER A 319 -19.29 11.39 -17.00
CA SER A 319 -18.89 12.74 -16.59
C SER A 319 -20.00 13.80 -16.79
N TYR A 320 -21.00 13.51 -17.62
CA TYR A 320 -22.18 14.34 -17.80
C TYR A 320 -23.08 14.39 -16.56
N ARG A 321 -23.00 13.40 -15.67
CA ARG A 321 -23.75 13.39 -14.40
C ARG A 321 -23.02 14.25 -13.37
N LYS A 322 -23.50 15.47 -13.19
CA LYS A 322 -22.95 16.40 -12.20
C LYS A 322 -23.42 16.10 -10.78
N GLU A 323 -24.64 15.56 -10.65
CA GLU A 323 -25.28 15.26 -9.37
C GLU A 323 -25.75 13.81 -9.32
N SER A 324 -25.76 13.23 -8.13
CA SER A 324 -26.25 11.87 -7.88
C SER A 324 -27.20 11.90 -6.67
N TYR A 325 -28.40 11.36 -6.84
CA TYR A 325 -29.39 11.22 -5.80
C TYR A 325 -29.51 9.74 -5.38
N ALA A 326 -29.86 9.50 -4.13
CA ALA A 326 -29.94 8.14 -3.57
C ALA A 326 -30.88 7.20 -4.34
N ALA A 327 -31.94 7.74 -4.93
CA ALA A 327 -32.92 6.99 -5.74
C ALA A 327 -32.61 6.99 -7.25
N ALA A 328 -31.48 7.56 -7.68
CA ALA A 328 -31.17 7.63 -9.11
C ALA A 328 -30.77 6.26 -9.66
N MET A 329 -31.28 5.95 -10.85
CA MET A 329 -30.89 4.74 -11.57
C MET A 329 -29.38 4.71 -11.82
N ALA A 330 -28.76 3.53 -11.66
CA ALA A 330 -27.34 3.36 -11.98
C ALA A 330 -27.07 3.72 -13.46
N PRO A 331 -25.99 4.49 -13.76
CA PRO A 331 -25.74 5.00 -15.12
C PRO A 331 -25.68 3.94 -16.20
N VAL A 332 -25.10 2.77 -15.89
CA VAL A 332 -25.05 1.63 -16.81
C VAL A 332 -26.45 1.08 -17.12
N GLN A 333 -27.35 1.02 -16.14
CA GLN A 333 -28.73 0.57 -16.35
C GLN A 333 -29.51 1.58 -17.22
N ALA A 334 -29.33 2.88 -16.96
CA ALA A 334 -29.94 3.90 -17.81
C ALA A 334 -29.47 3.80 -19.27
N ALA A 335 -28.18 3.61 -19.48
CA ALA A 335 -27.59 3.40 -20.81
C ALA A 335 -28.16 2.14 -21.52
N LEU A 336 -28.33 1.06 -20.77
CA LEU A 336 -28.93 -0.18 -21.30
C LEU A 336 -30.37 0.02 -21.73
N LEU A 337 -31.18 0.72 -20.94
CA LEU A 337 -32.57 1.05 -21.30
C LEU A 337 -32.64 1.89 -22.58
N MET A 338 -31.77 2.88 -22.69
CA MET A 338 -31.68 3.71 -23.91
C MET A 338 -31.28 2.89 -25.13
N GLU A 339 -30.33 1.97 -24.98
CA GLU A 339 -29.91 1.09 -26.08
C GLU A 339 -31.02 0.13 -26.51
N LEU A 340 -31.77 -0.43 -25.56
CA LEU A 340 -32.93 -1.27 -25.84
C LEU A 340 -34.08 -0.50 -26.49
N ALA A 341 -34.25 0.75 -26.13
CA ALA A 341 -35.30 1.63 -26.70
C ALA A 341 -34.91 2.27 -28.06
N ARG A 342 -33.63 2.17 -28.45
CA ARG A 342 -33.09 2.78 -29.69
C ARG A 342 -33.95 2.50 -30.93
N PRO A 343 -34.43 1.25 -31.19
CA PRO A 343 -35.24 0.98 -32.38
C PRO A 343 -36.53 1.79 -32.50
N TRP A 344 -37.02 2.34 -31.37
CA TRP A 344 -38.26 3.15 -31.35
C TRP A 344 -38.01 4.67 -31.45
N PHE A 345 -36.75 5.11 -31.45
CA PHE A 345 -36.38 6.51 -31.55
C PHE A 345 -35.66 6.87 -32.86
N VAL A 346 -35.37 5.85 -33.71
CA VAL A 346 -34.73 6.10 -35.00
C VAL A 346 -35.82 6.09 -36.07
N GLU A 347 -36.23 7.29 -36.51
CA GLU A 347 -36.88 7.53 -37.78
C GLU A 347 -35.85 7.72 -38.88
#